data_eba09741244f2fc1ac75913b1617a2a3
#
_entry.id   eba09741244f2fc1ac75913b1617a2a3
#
_cell.length_a   1.000
_cell.length_b   1.000
_cell.length_c   1.000
_cell.angle_alpha   90.00
_cell.angle_beta   90.00
_cell.angle_gamma   90.00
#
_symmetry.space_group_name_H-M   'P 1'
#
loop_
_entity.id
_entity.type
_entity.pdbx_description
1 polymer ?
#
loop_
_entity_poly.entity_id
_entity_poly.type
_entity_poly.pdbx_seq_one_letter_code
_entity_poly.pdbx_strand_id
1 'polypeptide(L)'
;NSSSLYILKSNLFTKTRTEYSQTLSIYTDENQKEETFPYVDHFILKVFDVNANLLTSKTKLMKAAGDFCRIHKLNVVDSNSFKFKGGGITLSYILSSSNLSIHTWPEYRALHIDLITCTPLYNKEVITETVSRLFGSNKVELLTLPA
;
A
#
# COMPACT_ATOMS: atom_id res chain seq x y z
N ASN A 1 -4.64 -12.36 -22.39
CA ASN A 1 -4.06 -13.68 -22.56
C ASN A 1 -3.22 -14.03 -21.32
N SER A 2 -3.62 -15.08 -20.57
CA SER A 2 -2.99 -15.45 -19.29
C SER A 2 -1.49 -15.76 -19.42
N SER A 3 -1.04 -16.22 -20.57
CA SER A 3 0.36 -16.53 -20.87
C SER A 3 1.24 -15.27 -20.88
N SER A 4 0.75 -14.17 -21.45
CA SER A 4 1.47 -12.90 -21.51
C SER A 4 1.65 -12.28 -20.12
N LEU A 5 0.62 -12.37 -19.28
CA LEU A 5 0.66 -11.92 -17.89
C LEU A 5 1.67 -12.75 -17.06
N TYR A 6 1.75 -14.05 -17.32
CA TYR A 6 2.69 -14.93 -16.63
C TYR A 6 4.15 -14.60 -17.00
N ILE A 7 4.43 -14.38 -18.27
CA ILE A 7 5.76 -13.97 -18.75
C ILE A 7 6.16 -12.63 -18.16
N LEU A 8 5.24 -11.67 -18.10
CA LEU A 8 5.49 -10.37 -17.47
C LEU A 8 5.84 -10.50 -15.98
N LYS A 9 5.13 -11.36 -15.25
CA LYS A 9 5.42 -11.63 -13.84
C LYS A 9 6.79 -12.27 -13.63
N SER A 10 7.17 -13.23 -14.47
CA SER A 10 8.48 -13.90 -14.34
C SER A 10 9.65 -12.99 -14.62
N ASN A 11 9.45 -11.95 -15.43
CA ASN A 11 10.49 -11.00 -15.82
C ASN A 11 10.56 -9.75 -14.92
N LEU A 12 9.63 -9.59 -13.98
CA LEU A 12 9.57 -8.43 -13.09
C LEU A 12 10.84 -8.21 -12.26
N PHE A 13 11.54 -9.29 -11.92
CA PHE A 13 12.76 -9.23 -11.11
C PHE A 13 14.04 -8.91 -11.89
N THR A 14 14.00 -8.99 -13.22
CA THR A 14 15.19 -8.88 -14.07
C THR A 14 15.14 -7.68 -15.03
N LYS A 15 13.98 -7.06 -15.19
CA LYS A 15 13.81 -5.93 -16.12
C LYS A 15 13.76 -4.58 -15.41
N THR A 16 14.40 -3.59 -16.02
CA THR A 16 14.28 -2.19 -15.58
C THR A 16 12.88 -1.65 -15.89
N ARG A 17 12.52 -0.55 -15.23
CA ARG A 17 11.24 0.13 -15.46
C ARG A 17 11.02 0.48 -16.95
N THR A 18 12.08 0.92 -17.62
CA THR A 18 12.03 1.30 -19.05
C THR A 18 11.77 0.09 -19.93
N GLU A 19 12.46 -1.03 -19.69
CA GLU A 19 12.26 -2.27 -20.44
C GLU A 19 10.85 -2.83 -20.23
N TYR A 20 10.32 -2.71 -19.02
CA TYR A 20 8.97 -3.13 -18.69
C TYR A 20 7.93 -2.32 -19.45
N SER A 21 8.08 -0.99 -19.50
CA SER A 21 7.20 -0.09 -20.26
C SER A 21 7.24 -0.37 -21.77
N GLN A 22 8.43 -0.63 -22.32
CA GLN A 22 8.60 -1.01 -23.72
C GLN A 22 7.95 -2.36 -24.03
N THR A 23 8.06 -3.32 -23.13
CA THR A 23 7.45 -4.64 -23.28
C THR A 23 5.92 -4.55 -23.29
N LEU A 24 5.34 -3.69 -22.45
CA LEU A 24 3.89 -3.45 -22.44
C LEU A 24 3.40 -2.78 -23.72
N SER A 25 4.16 -1.87 -24.30
CA SER A 25 3.79 -1.16 -25.53
C SER A 25 3.70 -2.09 -26.76
N ILE A 26 4.40 -3.21 -26.79
CA ILE A 26 4.34 -4.20 -27.88
C ILE A 26 2.96 -4.88 -27.96
N TYR A 27 2.24 -4.92 -26.86
CA TYR A 27 0.93 -5.57 -26.75
C TYR A 27 -0.25 -4.62 -26.89
N THR A 28 0.01 -3.31 -27.03
CA THR A 28 -1.05 -2.34 -27.30
C THR A 28 -1.26 -2.21 -28.80
N ASP A 29 -2.51 -2.33 -29.23
CA ASP A 29 -2.88 -2.12 -30.63
C ASP A 29 -2.63 -0.66 -30.98
N GLU A 30 -1.78 -0.39 -31.96
CA GLU A 30 -1.39 0.97 -32.41
C GLU A 30 -2.60 1.83 -32.87
N ASN A 31 -3.76 1.22 -33.08
CA ASN A 31 -4.98 1.90 -33.49
C ASN A 31 -5.97 2.19 -32.33
N GLN A 32 -5.66 1.79 -31.09
CA GLN A 32 -6.47 2.22 -29.96
C GLN A 32 -6.01 3.60 -29.49
N LYS A 33 -6.95 4.57 -29.47
CA LYS A 33 -6.78 5.81 -28.72
C LYS A 33 -6.23 5.43 -27.34
N GLU A 34 -5.11 6.02 -26.93
CA GLU A 34 -4.66 5.92 -25.55
C GLU A 34 -5.85 6.19 -24.63
N GLU A 35 -6.41 5.14 -24.06
CA GLU A 35 -7.39 5.31 -23.00
C GLU A 35 -6.65 5.95 -21.84
N THR A 36 -7.07 7.16 -21.48
CA THR A 36 -6.52 7.87 -20.35
C THR A 36 -6.91 7.13 -19.08
N PHE A 37 -5.98 6.37 -18.53
CA PHE A 37 -6.19 5.71 -17.25
C PHE A 37 -6.08 6.74 -16.12
N PRO A 38 -6.93 6.64 -15.09
CA PRO A 38 -6.81 7.55 -13.95
C PRO A 38 -5.47 7.39 -13.24
N TYR A 39 -5.01 8.46 -12.60
CA TYR A 39 -3.81 8.43 -11.78
C TYR A 39 -3.97 7.43 -10.62
N VAL A 40 -3.03 6.52 -10.49
CA VAL A 40 -3.00 5.53 -9.40
C VAL A 40 -1.57 5.38 -8.90
N ASP A 41 -1.38 5.58 -7.60
CA ASP A 41 -0.15 5.24 -6.90
C ASP A 41 -0.37 4.04 -5.99
N HIS A 42 0.63 3.18 -5.87
CA HIS A 42 0.62 2.04 -4.99
C HIS A 42 1.83 2.08 -4.06
N PHE A 43 1.59 2.22 -2.76
CA PHE A 43 2.61 2.24 -1.73
C PHE A 43 2.49 0.99 -0.86
N ILE A 44 3.62 0.37 -0.59
CA ILE A 44 3.74 -0.75 0.33
C ILE A 44 4.72 -0.34 1.42
N LEU A 45 4.27 -0.43 2.68
CA LEU A 45 5.13 -0.13 3.82
C LEU A 45 5.26 -1.35 4.71
N LYS A 46 6.50 -1.65 5.08
CA LYS A 46 6.83 -2.62 6.11
C LYS A 46 7.33 -1.87 7.34
N VAL A 47 6.67 -2.08 8.46
CA VAL A 47 6.99 -1.39 9.71
C VAL A 47 7.44 -2.43 10.74
N PHE A 48 8.65 -2.26 11.24
CA PHE A 48 9.29 -3.18 12.18
C PHE A 48 9.36 -2.56 13.58
N ASP A 49 9.63 -3.38 14.58
CA ASP A 49 9.82 -2.95 15.97
C ASP A 49 8.64 -2.14 16.52
N VAL A 50 7.44 -2.55 16.17
CA VAL A 50 6.20 -1.92 16.65
C VAL A 50 5.80 -2.55 17.97
N ASN A 51 5.27 -1.73 18.88
CA ASN A 51 4.78 -2.21 20.18
C ASN A 51 3.62 -3.19 19.98
N ALA A 52 3.72 -4.35 20.62
CA ALA A 52 2.70 -5.39 20.54
C ALA A 52 1.31 -4.91 20.98
N ASN A 53 1.23 -3.96 21.92
CA ASN A 53 -0.03 -3.39 22.38
C ASN A 53 -0.77 -2.64 21.27
N LEU A 54 -0.06 -2.00 20.37
CA LEU A 54 -0.67 -1.36 19.20
C LEU A 54 -1.14 -2.42 18.18
N LEU A 55 -0.32 -3.44 17.96
CA LEU A 55 -0.58 -4.48 16.96
C LEU A 55 -1.76 -5.38 17.29
N THR A 56 -2.14 -5.47 18.56
CA THR A 56 -3.24 -6.33 19.05
C THR A 56 -4.49 -5.54 19.47
N SER A 57 -4.45 -4.21 19.39
CA SER A 57 -5.57 -3.35 19.77
C SER A 57 -6.23 -2.75 18.54
N LYS A 58 -7.45 -3.18 18.26
CA LYS A 58 -8.26 -2.60 17.19
C LYS A 58 -8.41 -1.08 17.35
N THR A 59 -8.69 -0.62 18.55
CA THR A 59 -8.90 0.82 18.84
C THR A 59 -7.65 1.64 18.55
N LYS A 60 -6.48 1.18 19.03
CA LYS A 60 -5.21 1.88 18.80
C LYS A 60 -4.79 1.84 17.34
N LEU A 61 -5.00 0.70 16.69
CA LEU A 61 -4.67 0.53 15.27
C LEU A 61 -5.56 1.44 14.40
N MET A 62 -6.85 1.49 14.68
CA MET A 62 -7.78 2.36 13.97
C MET A 62 -7.48 3.83 14.20
N LYS A 63 -7.06 4.20 15.41
CA LYS A 63 -6.64 5.58 15.68
C LYS A 63 -5.44 5.98 14.83
N ALA A 64 -4.42 5.15 14.80
CA ALA A 64 -3.23 5.42 13.98
C ALA A 64 -3.55 5.49 12.49
N ALA A 65 -4.34 4.55 11.99
CA ALA A 65 -4.78 4.52 10.59
C ALA A 65 -5.66 5.73 10.23
N GLY A 66 -6.58 6.10 11.11
CA GLY A 66 -7.46 7.27 10.94
C GLY A 66 -6.67 8.57 10.95
N ASP A 67 -5.70 8.71 11.84
CA ASP A 67 -4.81 9.87 11.88
C ASP A 67 -3.96 9.97 10.61
N PHE A 68 -3.46 8.84 10.11
CA PHE A 68 -2.75 8.78 8.84
C PHE A 68 -3.63 9.30 7.69
N CYS A 69 -4.85 8.81 7.59
CA CYS A 69 -5.80 9.25 6.55
C CYS A 69 -6.10 10.76 6.67
N ARG A 70 -6.32 11.25 7.88
CA ARG A 70 -6.59 12.67 8.12
C ARG A 70 -5.40 13.56 7.71
N ILE A 71 -4.19 13.18 8.09
CA ILE A 71 -2.97 13.94 7.77
C ILE A 71 -2.76 14.02 6.26
N HIS A 72 -2.97 12.91 5.57
CA HIS A 72 -2.80 12.84 4.11
C HIS A 72 -4.06 13.19 3.31
N LYS A 73 -5.10 13.70 3.98
CA LYS A 73 -6.36 14.14 3.36
C LYS A 73 -7.04 13.03 2.55
N LEU A 74 -6.98 11.81 3.07
CA LEU A 74 -7.64 10.64 2.52
C LEU A 74 -9.02 10.50 3.19
N ASN A 75 -10.07 10.50 2.39
CA ASN A 75 -11.44 10.43 2.90
C ASN A 75 -11.86 8.98 3.11
N VAL A 76 -12.12 8.61 4.37
CA VAL A 76 -12.59 7.27 4.73
C VAL A 76 -14.09 7.17 4.49
N VAL A 77 -14.50 6.26 3.60
CA VAL A 77 -15.90 5.99 3.26
C VAL A 77 -16.46 4.88 4.14
N ASP A 78 -15.69 3.81 4.33
CA ASP A 78 -16.09 2.65 5.12
C ASP A 78 -14.86 1.94 5.66
N SER A 79 -15.05 1.11 6.67
CA SER A 79 -13.97 0.31 7.25
C SER A 79 -14.47 -1.04 7.72
N ASN A 80 -13.58 -2.00 7.70
CA ASN A 80 -13.82 -3.33 8.24
C ASN A 80 -12.54 -3.87 8.88
N SER A 81 -12.69 -4.76 9.85
CA SER A 81 -11.55 -5.36 10.53
C SER A 81 -11.86 -6.76 10.99
N PHE A 82 -10.80 -7.56 11.14
CA PHE A 82 -10.88 -8.88 11.71
C PHE A 82 -9.69 -9.11 12.64
N LYS A 83 -9.97 -9.61 13.85
CA LYS A 83 -8.93 -10.00 14.81
C LYS A 83 -8.78 -11.50 14.81
N PHE A 84 -7.57 -11.97 14.50
CA PHE A 84 -7.24 -13.38 14.47
C PHE A 84 -6.99 -13.92 15.88
N LYS A 85 -7.07 -15.24 16.03
CA LYS A 85 -6.90 -15.92 17.31
C LYS A 85 -5.55 -15.61 17.99
N GLY A 86 -4.49 -15.44 17.21
CA GLY A 86 -3.15 -15.07 17.72
C GLY A 86 -2.97 -13.60 18.08
N GLY A 87 -4.02 -12.79 17.96
CA GLY A 87 -4.01 -11.37 18.28
C GLY A 87 -3.72 -10.44 17.10
N GLY A 88 -3.25 -10.97 15.97
CA GLY A 88 -3.06 -10.18 14.76
C GLY A 88 -4.36 -9.62 14.22
N ILE A 89 -4.30 -8.46 13.58
CA ILE A 89 -5.47 -7.77 13.04
C ILE A 89 -5.25 -7.47 11.57
N THR A 90 -6.30 -7.68 10.77
CA THR A 90 -6.41 -7.11 9.44
C THR A 90 -7.42 -5.98 9.50
N LEU A 91 -7.02 -4.79 9.06
CA LEU A 91 -7.85 -3.59 8.96
C LEU A 91 -7.92 -3.16 7.50
N SER A 92 -9.11 -2.89 7.01
CA SER A 92 -9.31 -2.43 5.64
C SER A 92 -10.17 -1.16 5.64
N TYR A 93 -9.66 -0.11 5.01
CA TYR A 93 -10.37 1.14 4.79
C TYR A 93 -10.69 1.32 3.31
N ILE A 94 -11.96 1.52 3.02
CA ILE A 94 -12.39 2.02 1.71
C ILE A 94 -12.28 3.54 1.77
N LEU A 95 -11.47 4.09 0.89
CA LEU A 95 -11.30 5.53 0.75
C LEU A 95 -12.00 6.00 -0.54
N SER A 96 -12.19 7.29 -0.68
CA SER A 96 -12.71 7.83 -1.94
C SER A 96 -11.73 7.52 -3.07
N SER A 97 -12.14 6.62 -3.99
CA SER A 97 -11.35 6.13 -5.12
C SER A 97 -10.00 5.51 -4.75
N SER A 98 -9.86 5.05 -3.52
CA SER A 98 -8.59 4.56 -2.95
C SER A 98 -8.87 3.49 -1.90
N ASN A 99 -7.83 2.85 -1.40
CA ASN A 99 -7.97 1.92 -0.28
C ASN A 99 -6.68 1.81 0.54
N LEU A 100 -6.84 1.50 1.81
CA LEU A 100 -5.76 1.27 2.77
C LEU A 100 -6.02 -0.04 3.49
N SER A 101 -5.05 -0.94 3.46
CA SER A 101 -5.11 -2.18 4.22
C SER A 101 -3.92 -2.28 5.16
N ILE A 102 -4.15 -2.73 6.38
CA ILE A 102 -3.11 -2.96 7.39
C ILE A 102 -3.25 -4.38 7.91
N HIS A 103 -2.14 -5.10 7.92
CA HIS A 103 -2.02 -6.41 8.54
C HIS A 103 -0.98 -6.37 9.64
N THR A 104 -1.31 -6.87 10.83
CA THR A 104 -0.37 -6.92 11.94
C THR A 104 0.07 -8.34 12.26
N TRP A 105 1.34 -8.48 12.63
CA TRP A 105 1.95 -9.72 13.11
C TRP A 105 2.61 -9.44 14.46
N PRO A 106 1.86 -9.58 15.58
CA PRO A 106 2.41 -9.30 16.91
C PRO A 106 3.65 -10.12 17.25
N GLU A 107 3.70 -11.37 16.80
CA GLU A 107 4.81 -12.31 17.02
C GLU A 107 6.11 -11.82 16.37
N TYR A 108 6.03 -11.02 15.32
CA TYR A 108 7.18 -10.40 14.66
C TYR A 108 7.35 -8.94 15.02
N ARG A 109 6.47 -8.39 15.86
CA ARG A 109 6.41 -6.96 16.17
C ARG A 109 6.39 -6.10 14.91
N ALA A 110 5.64 -6.55 13.92
CA ALA A 110 5.62 -5.95 12.59
C ALA A 110 4.20 -5.71 12.10
N LEU A 111 4.06 -4.73 11.21
CA LEU A 111 2.86 -4.54 10.42
C LEU A 111 3.19 -4.19 8.97
N HIS A 112 2.23 -4.45 8.12
CA HIS A 112 2.31 -4.19 6.70
C HIS A 112 1.17 -3.27 6.31
N ILE A 113 1.49 -2.23 5.55
CA ILE A 113 0.50 -1.29 5.01
C ILE A 113 0.52 -1.40 3.49
N ASP A 114 -0.66 -1.53 2.92
CA ASP A 114 -0.89 -1.48 1.48
C ASP A 114 -1.82 -0.31 1.19
N LEU A 115 -1.33 0.68 0.45
CA LEU A 115 -2.04 1.91 0.17
C LEU A 115 -2.10 2.14 -1.33
N ILE A 116 -3.31 2.16 -1.88
CA ILE A 116 -3.57 2.53 -3.27
C ILE A 116 -4.31 3.86 -3.25
N THR A 117 -3.78 4.88 -3.95
CA THR A 117 -4.38 6.20 -4.03
C THR A 117 -4.55 6.66 -5.46
N CYS A 118 -5.62 7.41 -5.72
CA CYS A 118 -5.84 8.12 -6.97
C CYS A 118 -5.44 9.61 -6.88
N THR A 119 -4.93 10.03 -5.71
CA THR A 119 -4.45 11.38 -5.45
C THR A 119 -2.95 11.34 -5.21
N PRO A 120 -2.15 12.24 -5.82
CA PRO A 120 -0.71 12.26 -5.56
C PRO A 120 -0.41 12.52 -4.09
N LEU A 121 0.36 11.63 -3.46
CA LEU A 121 0.96 11.87 -2.16
C LEU A 121 2.36 12.41 -2.40
N TYR A 122 2.59 13.61 -1.94
CA TYR A 122 3.65 14.50 -2.42
C TYR A 122 5.09 14.05 -2.15
N ASN A 123 5.32 13.23 -1.13
CA ASN A 123 6.69 12.92 -0.75
C ASN A 123 6.75 11.61 0.03
N LYS A 124 7.61 10.70 -0.43
CA LYS A 124 7.84 9.41 0.23
C LYS A 124 8.37 9.58 1.65
N GLU A 125 9.24 10.57 1.87
CA GLU A 125 9.79 10.85 3.19
C GLU A 125 8.70 11.29 4.16
N VAL A 126 7.73 12.07 3.72
CA VAL A 126 6.59 12.50 4.54
C VAL A 126 5.71 11.31 4.92
N ILE A 127 5.44 10.40 3.97
CA ILE A 127 4.68 9.18 4.25
C ILE A 127 5.41 8.31 5.29
N THR A 128 6.69 8.07 5.09
CA THR A 128 7.54 7.27 5.98
C THR A 128 7.61 7.89 7.37
N GLU A 129 7.81 9.19 7.45
CA GLU A 129 7.87 9.94 8.72
C GLU A 129 6.54 9.89 9.47
N THR A 130 5.43 10.07 8.77
CA THR A 130 4.09 9.99 9.36
C THR A 130 3.83 8.59 9.92
N VAL A 131 4.14 7.55 9.17
CA VAL A 131 4.00 6.16 9.62
C VAL A 131 4.90 5.87 10.81
N SER A 132 6.16 6.30 10.77
CA SER A 132 7.11 6.17 11.88
C SER A 132 6.55 6.77 13.16
N ARG A 133 6.05 7.97 13.09
CA ARG A 133 5.48 8.68 14.24
C ARG A 133 4.20 8.03 14.76
N LEU A 134 3.25 7.71 13.88
CA LEU A 134 1.94 7.21 14.28
C LEU A 134 1.99 5.77 14.81
N PHE A 135 2.87 4.95 14.27
CA PHE A 135 3.03 3.56 14.69
C PHE A 135 4.19 3.35 15.67
N GLY A 136 4.93 4.41 15.99
CA GLY A 136 5.98 4.39 17.00
C GLY A 136 7.18 3.50 16.62
N SER A 137 7.63 3.57 15.37
CA SER A 137 8.77 2.79 14.91
C SER A 137 9.75 3.65 14.11
N ASN A 138 11.05 3.44 14.36
CA ASN A 138 12.12 4.06 13.57
C ASN A 138 12.54 3.22 12.36
N LYS A 139 11.95 2.02 12.18
CA LYS A 139 12.31 1.10 11.12
C LYS A 139 11.13 0.90 10.19
N VAL A 140 11.07 1.72 9.15
CA VAL A 140 10.02 1.73 8.14
C VAL A 140 10.65 1.58 6.76
N GLU A 141 10.21 0.59 6.00
CA GLU A 141 10.58 0.41 4.60
C GLU A 141 9.40 0.78 3.73
N LEU A 142 9.62 1.62 2.72
CA LEU A 142 8.61 2.01 1.76
C LEU A 142 9.01 1.54 0.36
N LEU A 143 8.09 0.84 -0.28
CA LEU A 143 8.20 0.41 -1.66
C LEU A 143 7.08 1.07 -2.47
N THR A 144 7.38 1.46 -3.69
CA THR A 144 6.37 1.92 -4.64
C THR A 144 6.37 1.02 -5.86
N LEU A 145 5.19 0.68 -6.34
CA LEU A 145 5.08 0.00 -7.63
C LEU A 145 5.08 1.07 -8.73
N PRO A 146 5.80 0.82 -9.84
CA PRO A 146 5.72 1.72 -10.98
C PRO A 146 4.29 1.74 -11.53
N ALA A 147 3.78 2.93 -11.66
CA ALA A 147 2.47 3.16 -12.27
C ALA A 147 2.56 2.95 -13.79
#